data_c36c4c36fa5d45aba7fd474d2813b537
#
_entry.id   c36c4c36fa5d45aba7fd474d2813b537
#
_cell.length_a   1.000
_cell.length_b   1.000
_cell.length_c   1.000
_cell.angle_alpha   90.00
_cell.angle_beta   90.00
_cell.angle_gamma   90.00
#
_symmetry.space_group_name_H-M   'P 1'
#
loop_
_entity.id
_entity.type
_entity.pdbx_description
1 polymer ?
#
loop_
_entity_poly.entity_id
_entity_poly.type
_entity_poly.pdbx_seq_one_letter_code
_entity_poly.pdbx_strand_id
1 'polypeptide(L)'
;EPAWAWYDSKNVRTGLWQIPEPIAPILPASAIDQVEVVLCSALFVDRSGYRVGVGGGWYDRVLAHRADDVPVWAVVNDDEILDEVPHDPWDEPVTAALTPSGLHMLGQ
;
A
#
# COMPACT_ATOMS: atom_id res chain seq x y z
N GLU A 1 -3.06 10.62 11.56
CA GLU A 1 -2.46 11.13 10.32
C GLU A 1 -1.39 10.16 9.83
N PRO A 2 -1.45 9.70 8.57
CA PRO A 2 -0.39 8.85 8.04
C PRO A 2 0.95 9.57 8.02
N ALA A 3 2.02 8.83 8.30
CA ALA A 3 3.37 9.36 8.30
C ALA A 3 4.34 8.27 7.84
N TRP A 4 5.54 8.67 7.48
CA TRP A 4 6.61 7.79 7.00
C TRP A 4 7.82 7.94 7.88
N ALA A 5 8.67 6.92 7.85
CA ALA A 5 10.00 6.98 8.45
C ALA A 5 10.91 6.05 7.68
N TRP A 6 12.21 6.37 7.65
CA TRP A 6 13.19 5.48 7.05
C TRP A 6 13.26 4.19 7.86
N TYR A 7 13.28 3.05 7.17
CA TYR A 7 13.38 1.75 7.80
C TYR A 7 14.85 1.37 8.06
N ASP A 8 15.13 0.92 9.29
CA ASP A 8 16.38 0.29 9.66
C ASP A 8 16.02 -0.85 10.61
N SER A 9 16.37 -2.09 10.26
CA SER A 9 16.02 -3.26 11.04
C SER A 9 16.59 -3.24 12.48
N LYS A 10 17.63 -2.43 12.73
CA LYS A 10 18.24 -2.28 14.05
C LYS A 10 17.58 -1.20 14.90
N ASN A 11 16.72 -0.38 14.30
CA ASN A 11 16.09 0.78 14.95
C ASN A 11 14.59 0.71 14.78
N VAL A 12 13.97 -0.33 15.33
CA VAL A 12 12.53 -0.50 15.36
C VAL A 12 12.06 -0.67 16.80
N ARG A 13 10.81 -0.37 17.05
CA ARG A 13 10.17 -0.61 18.33
C ARG A 13 8.87 -1.37 18.10
N THR A 14 8.33 -1.98 19.17
CA THR A 14 7.03 -2.63 19.10
C THR A 14 5.92 -1.59 19.10
N GLY A 15 5.11 -1.55 18.06
CA GLY A 15 3.99 -0.65 17.92
C GLY A 15 2.66 -1.35 18.12
N LEU A 16 1.61 -0.81 17.49
CA LEU A 16 0.25 -1.34 17.55
C LEU A 16 0.21 -2.80 17.09
N TRP A 17 -0.52 -3.64 17.83
CA TRP A 17 -0.64 -5.08 17.57
C TRP A 17 0.70 -5.83 17.59
N GLN A 18 1.68 -5.30 18.34
CA GLN A 18 3.03 -5.85 18.42
C GLN A 18 3.76 -5.90 17.08
N ILE A 19 3.38 -5.05 16.15
CA ILE A 19 4.05 -4.91 14.85
C ILE A 19 5.26 -4.00 15.04
N PRO A 20 6.47 -4.41 14.58
CA PRO A 20 7.64 -3.54 14.66
C PRO A 20 7.46 -2.25 13.87
N GLU A 21 7.85 -1.13 14.45
CA GLU A 21 7.81 0.19 13.83
C GLU A 21 9.19 0.83 13.81
N PRO A 22 9.55 1.56 12.74
CA PRO A 22 10.82 2.29 12.73
C PRO A 22 10.83 3.42 13.77
N ILE A 23 11.99 3.69 14.33
CA ILE A 23 12.20 4.78 15.31
C ILE A 23 13.00 5.94 14.73
N ALA A 24 13.08 6.04 13.40
CA ALA A 24 13.67 7.17 12.71
C ALA A 24 12.75 8.41 12.79
N PRO A 25 13.25 9.61 12.48
CA PRO A 25 12.40 10.80 12.41
C PRO A 25 11.21 10.60 11.48
N ILE A 26 10.06 11.13 11.87
CA ILE A 26 8.82 11.01 11.13
C ILE A 26 8.86 11.97 9.93
N LEU A 27 8.51 11.44 8.74
CA LEU A 27 8.32 12.23 7.52
C LEU A 27 6.82 12.43 7.28
N PRO A 28 6.43 13.55 6.64
CA PRO A 28 5.01 13.80 6.38
C PRO A 28 4.43 12.81 5.36
N ALA A 29 3.11 12.68 5.34
CA ALA A 29 2.42 11.79 4.39
C ALA A 29 2.80 12.11 2.94
N SER A 30 3.03 13.38 2.60
CA SER A 30 3.43 13.80 1.25
C SER A 30 4.81 13.32 0.82
N ALA A 31 5.63 12.74 1.72
CA ALA A 31 6.91 12.14 1.34
C ALA A 31 6.73 11.04 0.28
N ILE A 32 5.55 10.45 0.16
CA ILE A 32 5.22 9.46 -0.87
C ILE A 32 5.42 9.99 -2.30
N ASP A 33 5.37 11.30 -2.51
CA ASP A 33 5.55 11.91 -3.84
C ASP A 33 6.97 11.76 -4.37
N GLN A 34 7.93 11.44 -3.50
CA GLN A 34 9.35 11.39 -3.84
C GLN A 34 9.88 9.98 -4.06
N VAL A 35 9.01 8.97 -4.00
CA VAL A 35 9.42 7.57 -4.20
C VAL A 35 9.15 7.13 -5.63
N GLU A 36 9.88 6.10 -6.07
CA GLU A 36 9.73 5.54 -7.42
C GLU A 36 8.56 4.58 -7.50
N VAL A 37 8.26 3.88 -6.42
CA VAL A 37 7.16 2.93 -6.33
C VAL A 37 6.72 2.79 -4.88
N VAL A 38 5.43 2.57 -4.67
CA VAL A 38 4.88 2.27 -3.34
C VAL A 38 4.49 0.80 -3.31
N LEU A 39 4.98 0.07 -2.31
CA LEU A 39 4.51 -1.29 -2.04
C LEU A 39 3.51 -1.22 -0.90
N CYS A 40 2.34 -1.81 -1.09
CA CYS A 40 1.34 -1.85 -0.04
C CYS A 40 0.83 -3.27 0.18
N SER A 41 0.45 -3.57 1.41
CA SER A 41 -0.16 -4.85 1.73
C SER A 41 -1.64 -4.82 1.41
N ALA A 42 -2.21 -6.00 1.13
CA ALA A 42 -3.64 -6.18 0.92
C ALA A 42 -4.01 -7.62 1.23
N LEU A 43 -5.27 -7.85 1.56
CA LEU A 43 -5.82 -9.19 1.66
C LEU A 43 -6.16 -9.73 0.28
N PHE A 44 -6.78 -8.88 -0.56
CA PHE A 44 -7.18 -9.20 -1.93
C PHE A 44 -7.09 -7.93 -2.78
N VAL A 45 -6.92 -8.13 -4.08
CA VAL A 45 -7.07 -7.05 -5.07
C VAL A 45 -7.97 -7.56 -6.20
N ASP A 46 -8.59 -6.64 -6.92
CA ASP A 46 -9.32 -7.01 -8.12
C ASP A 46 -8.61 -6.52 -9.38
N ARG A 47 -9.14 -6.90 -10.53
CA ARG A 47 -8.53 -6.58 -11.83
C ARG A 47 -8.59 -5.10 -12.18
N SER A 48 -9.45 -4.34 -11.50
CA SER A 48 -9.53 -2.88 -11.65
C SER A 48 -8.54 -2.15 -10.74
N GLY A 49 -7.89 -2.86 -9.82
CA GLY A 49 -6.90 -2.29 -8.92
C GLY A 49 -7.42 -1.97 -7.52
N TYR A 50 -8.69 -2.22 -7.24
CA TYR A 50 -9.21 -2.00 -5.89
C TYR A 50 -8.72 -3.10 -4.96
N ARG A 51 -8.43 -2.74 -3.72
CA ARG A 51 -7.87 -3.65 -2.73
C ARG A 51 -8.73 -3.71 -1.47
N VAL A 52 -8.71 -4.89 -0.84
CA VAL A 52 -9.29 -5.10 0.48
C VAL A 52 -8.15 -5.13 1.50
N GLY A 53 -8.20 -4.24 2.48
CA GLY A 53 -7.23 -4.19 3.57
C GLY A 53 -7.86 -4.64 4.89
N VAL A 54 -7.10 -4.46 5.96
CA VAL A 54 -7.53 -4.87 7.30
C VAL A 54 -8.44 -3.84 7.99
N GLY A 55 -8.76 -2.73 7.30
CA GLY A 55 -9.60 -1.66 7.83
C GLY A 55 -8.79 -0.42 8.22
N GLY A 56 -9.47 0.62 8.68
CA GLY A 56 -8.84 1.86 9.13
C GLY A 56 -8.51 2.87 8.04
N GLY A 57 -8.48 2.46 6.78
CA GLY A 57 -8.29 3.37 5.64
C GLY A 57 -6.92 4.05 5.58
N TRP A 58 -5.89 3.46 6.21
CA TRP A 58 -4.56 4.09 6.25
C TRP A 58 -3.97 4.27 4.86
N TYR A 59 -4.02 3.22 4.02
CA TYR A 59 -3.47 3.29 2.67
C TYR A 59 -4.25 4.28 1.79
N ASP A 60 -5.57 4.31 1.89
CA ASP A 60 -6.37 5.27 1.10
C ASP A 60 -6.02 6.71 1.48
N ARG A 61 -5.77 6.98 2.76
CA ARG A 61 -5.36 8.31 3.22
C ARG A 61 -3.96 8.68 2.73
N VAL A 62 -3.00 7.74 2.76
CA VAL A 62 -1.64 8.04 2.35
C VAL A 62 -1.51 8.09 0.82
N LEU A 63 -2.22 7.22 0.10
CA LEU A 63 -2.14 7.18 -1.36
C LEU A 63 -2.73 8.44 -2.00
N ALA A 64 -3.65 9.13 -1.31
CA ALA A 64 -4.18 10.41 -1.79
C ALA A 64 -3.10 11.49 -1.90
N HIS A 65 -1.96 11.33 -1.21
CA HIS A 65 -0.85 12.28 -1.24
C HIS A 65 0.19 11.96 -2.33
N ARG A 66 0.06 10.83 -3.02
CA ARG A 66 1.06 10.46 -4.03
C ARG A 66 0.89 11.28 -5.30
N ALA A 67 1.99 11.48 -6.03
CA ALA A 67 1.92 12.03 -7.37
C ALA A 67 1.27 11.01 -8.32
N ASP A 68 0.57 11.50 -9.36
CA ASP A 68 -0.21 10.64 -10.26
C ASP A 68 0.63 9.59 -10.99
N ASP A 69 1.92 9.87 -11.21
CA ASP A 69 2.82 9.01 -11.93
C ASP A 69 3.57 7.99 -11.05
N VAL A 70 3.36 8.02 -9.73
CA VAL A 70 3.99 7.06 -8.82
C VAL A 70 3.17 5.76 -8.81
N PRO A 71 3.73 4.64 -9.31
CA PRO A 71 3.00 3.38 -9.29
C PRO A 71 2.86 2.82 -7.88
N VAL A 72 1.75 2.12 -7.64
CA VAL A 72 1.45 1.46 -6.37
C VAL A 72 1.26 -0.03 -6.65
N TRP A 73 2.07 -0.87 -6.02
CA TRP A 73 1.98 -2.32 -6.18
C TRP A 73 1.49 -2.96 -4.89
N ALA A 74 0.35 -3.65 -4.98
CA ALA A 74 -0.15 -4.44 -3.84
C ALA A 74 0.55 -5.80 -3.81
N VAL A 75 1.06 -6.18 -2.65
CA VAL A 75 1.75 -7.46 -2.47
C VAL A 75 0.74 -8.48 -1.97
N VAL A 76 0.43 -9.46 -2.80
CA VAL A 76 -0.57 -10.50 -2.53
C VAL A 76 -0.09 -11.83 -3.09
N ASN A 77 -0.80 -12.92 -2.77
CA ASN A 77 -0.58 -14.20 -3.41
C ASN A 77 -1.33 -14.29 -4.74
N ASP A 78 -0.96 -15.24 -5.60
CA ASP A 78 -1.54 -15.37 -6.94
C ASP A 78 -3.05 -15.61 -6.90
N ASP A 79 -3.56 -16.35 -5.90
CA ASP A 79 -4.98 -16.64 -5.75
C ASP A 79 -5.77 -15.53 -5.05
N GLU A 80 -5.11 -14.44 -4.73
CA GLU A 80 -5.73 -13.28 -4.08
C GLU A 80 -6.05 -12.14 -5.05
N ILE A 81 -5.86 -12.36 -6.34
CA ILE A 81 -6.34 -11.47 -7.41
C ILE A 81 -7.72 -11.93 -7.83
N LEU A 82 -8.74 -11.17 -7.50
CA LEU A 82 -10.14 -11.54 -7.73
C LEU A 82 -10.71 -10.73 -8.91
N ASP A 83 -11.87 -11.15 -9.41
CA ASP A 83 -12.54 -10.42 -10.51
C ASP A 83 -13.07 -9.09 -10.03
N GLU A 84 -13.61 -9.04 -8.80
CA GLU A 84 -14.18 -7.82 -8.24
C GLU A 84 -14.16 -7.90 -6.72
N VAL A 85 -13.82 -6.78 -6.06
CA VAL A 85 -13.92 -6.63 -4.61
C VAL A 85 -14.79 -5.42 -4.28
N PRO A 86 -15.42 -5.40 -3.09
CA PRO A 86 -16.16 -4.21 -2.65
C PRO A 86 -15.24 -3.00 -2.52
N HIS A 87 -15.71 -1.85 -2.99
CA HIS A 87 -14.98 -0.59 -2.84
C HIS A 87 -15.95 0.59 -2.82
N ASP A 88 -15.47 1.71 -2.28
CA ASP A 88 -16.19 2.97 -2.25
C ASP A 88 -15.63 3.94 -3.29
N PRO A 89 -16.40 4.99 -3.68
CA PRO A 89 -15.92 5.94 -4.70
C PRO A 89 -14.63 6.66 -4.34
N TRP A 90 -14.29 6.76 -3.04
CA TRP A 90 -13.06 7.42 -2.58
C TRP A 90 -11.87 6.47 -2.44
N ASP A 91 -12.05 5.18 -2.66
CA ASP A 91 -10.95 4.21 -2.56
C ASP A 91 -9.96 4.44 -3.69
N GLU A 92 -8.66 4.41 -3.36
CA GLU A 92 -7.58 4.62 -4.32
C GLU A 92 -7.14 3.28 -4.90
N PRO A 93 -7.30 3.08 -6.23
CA PRO A 93 -6.85 1.83 -6.84
C PRO A 93 -5.34 1.74 -6.91
N VAL A 94 -4.82 0.50 -6.86
CA VAL A 94 -3.40 0.24 -7.08
C VAL A 94 -3.13 0.01 -8.57
N THR A 95 -1.85 0.18 -8.95
CA THR A 95 -1.43 0.06 -10.35
C THR A 95 -1.24 -1.39 -10.77
N ALA A 96 -0.75 -2.23 -9.85
CA ALA A 96 -0.38 -3.60 -10.14
C ALA A 96 -0.42 -4.45 -8.89
N ALA A 97 -0.43 -5.77 -9.08
CA ALA A 97 -0.26 -6.75 -8.01
C ALA A 97 1.10 -7.44 -8.18
N LEU A 98 1.89 -7.44 -7.12
CA LEU A 98 3.15 -8.19 -7.05
C LEU A 98 2.89 -9.49 -6.32
N THR A 99 3.10 -10.62 -7.00
CA THR A 99 2.83 -11.95 -6.47
C THR A 99 4.06 -12.84 -6.66
N PRO A 100 4.05 -14.07 -6.10
CA PRO A 100 5.15 -15.01 -6.36
C PRO A 100 5.39 -15.31 -7.84
N SER A 101 4.39 -15.20 -8.69
CA SER A 101 4.55 -15.45 -10.14
C SER A 101 5.00 -14.21 -10.92
N GLY A 102 5.04 -13.04 -10.32
CA GLY A 102 5.52 -11.82 -10.96
C GLY A 102 4.61 -10.62 -10.77
N LEU A 103 4.79 -9.61 -11.62
CA LEU A 103 4.03 -8.36 -11.58
C LEU A 103 2.86 -8.45 -12.56
N HIS A 104 1.64 -8.21 -12.07
CA HIS A 104 0.41 -8.22 -12.85
C HIS A 104 -0.17 -6.82 -12.90
N MET A 105 -0.23 -6.22 -14.09
CA MET A 105 -0.81 -4.88 -14.25
C MET A 105 -2.33 -4.93 -14.07
N LEU A 106 -2.87 -3.96 -13.35
CA LEU A 106 -4.29 -3.87 -13.02
C LEU A 106 -4.88 -2.57 -13.59
N GLY A 107 -6.21 -2.52 -13.69
CA GLY A 107 -6.89 -1.32 -14.17
C GLY A 107 -6.83 -1.12 -15.69
N GLN A 108 -6.56 -2.18 -16.41
CA GLN A 108 -6.46 -2.12 -17.89
C GLN A 108 -7.58 -2.88 -18.54
#